data_a225deeabc8a7fda44f3eadcd7ac6945
#
_entry.id   a225deeabc8a7fda44f3eadcd7ac6945
#
_cell.length_a   1.000
_cell.length_b   1.000
_cell.length_c   1.000
_cell.angle_alpha   90.00
_cell.angle_beta   90.00
_cell.angle_gamma   90.00
#
_symmetry.space_group_name_H-M   'P 1'
#
loop_
_entity.id
_entity.type
_entity.pdbx_description
1 polymer ?
#
loop_
_entity_poly.entity_id
_entity_poly.type
_entity_poly.pdbx_seq_one_letter_code
_entity_poly.pdbx_strand_id
1 'polypeptide(L)'
;MQDEIKNVFKAIQDLPDESVELILPQIETEFKKLIEEQDLVNKTKTEFLQEGYTLADIKALKQNYDEIAEDYFKIVKPTSPKGRYITALVGVYKGILDKIAQEGFSRTVNIKVEKLVDHAIIPTYAHFGDAGADLFASESVQILPNETKIIPTGLKVEIPDGYEMQIRPRSGMSVKTNTKVVFGTVDSGYRGEIGIMLTNYGQEVYNISAGDKIAQAVIAPTYHGNFLVVDSLSETERGEGGFGSTDNQNGKEA
;
A
#
# COMPACT_ATOMS: atom_id res chain seq x y z
N MET A 1 -23.69 6.46 1.59
CA MET A 1 -23.00 7.15 2.70
C MET A 1 -23.00 8.67 2.53
N GLN A 2 -22.42 9.27 1.46
CA GLN A 2 -22.42 10.73 1.25
C GLN A 2 -23.84 11.33 1.19
N ASP A 3 -24.77 10.67 0.49
CA ASP A 3 -26.14 11.13 0.35
C ASP A 3 -26.96 10.96 1.63
N GLU A 4 -26.70 9.92 2.41
CA GLU A 4 -27.34 9.70 3.70
C GLU A 4 -26.93 10.76 4.71
N ILE A 5 -25.64 11.11 4.77
CA ILE A 5 -25.13 12.17 5.63
C ILE A 5 -25.67 13.53 5.21
N LYS A 6 -25.69 13.85 3.91
CA LYS A 6 -26.32 15.06 3.39
C LYS A 6 -27.80 15.14 3.72
N ASN A 7 -28.51 14.00 3.67
CA ASN A 7 -29.92 13.93 4.02
C ASN A 7 -30.17 14.16 5.52
N VAL A 8 -29.29 13.61 6.39
CA VAL A 8 -29.35 13.87 7.83
C VAL A 8 -29.11 15.35 8.12
N PHE A 9 -28.08 15.97 7.52
CA PHE A 9 -27.83 17.40 7.66
C PHE A 9 -29.00 18.26 7.20
N LYS A 10 -29.58 17.93 6.03
CA LYS A 10 -30.73 18.65 5.50
C LYS A 10 -31.95 18.51 6.39
N ALA A 11 -32.24 17.32 6.91
CA ALA A 11 -33.35 17.10 7.83
C ALA A 11 -33.20 17.90 9.15
N ILE A 12 -31.98 18.01 9.67
CA ILE A 12 -31.68 18.82 10.88
C ILE A 12 -31.79 20.31 10.56
N GLN A 13 -31.43 20.74 9.35
CA GLN A 13 -31.49 22.15 8.95
C GLN A 13 -32.90 22.73 9.02
N ASP A 14 -33.90 21.92 8.71
CA ASP A 14 -35.30 22.32 8.64
C ASP A 14 -36.02 22.24 9.99
N LEU A 15 -35.39 21.70 11.05
CA LEU A 15 -35.99 21.58 12.38
C LEU A 15 -35.76 22.82 13.24
N PRO A 16 -36.77 23.25 14.07
CA PRO A 16 -36.58 24.26 15.11
C PRO A 16 -35.50 23.84 16.12
N ASP A 17 -34.74 24.79 16.67
CA ASP A 17 -33.68 24.50 17.66
C ASP A 17 -34.15 23.72 18.87
N GLU A 18 -35.36 24.03 19.39
CA GLU A 18 -35.98 23.32 20.52
C GLU A 18 -36.29 21.85 20.20
N SER A 19 -36.66 21.56 18.94
CA SER A 19 -36.93 20.19 18.48
C SER A 19 -35.64 19.40 18.34
N VAL A 20 -34.54 20.05 17.98
CA VAL A 20 -33.21 19.39 17.87
C VAL A 20 -32.70 18.95 19.24
N GLU A 21 -32.87 19.74 20.29
CA GLU A 21 -32.49 19.35 21.67
C GLU A 21 -33.22 18.09 22.16
N LEU A 22 -34.49 17.93 21.81
CA LEU A 22 -35.31 16.78 22.20
C LEU A 22 -34.90 15.48 21.51
N ILE A 23 -34.49 15.55 20.25
CA ILE A 23 -34.16 14.37 19.44
C ILE A 23 -32.64 14.08 19.39
N LEU A 24 -31.83 15.02 19.90
CA LEU A 24 -30.36 14.92 19.90
C LEU A 24 -29.84 13.56 20.43
N PRO A 25 -30.31 13.04 21.58
CA PRO A 25 -29.85 11.77 22.11
C PRO A 25 -30.17 10.56 21.20
N GLN A 26 -31.33 10.64 20.52
CA GLN A 26 -31.74 9.58 19.59
C GLN A 26 -30.88 9.58 18.32
N ILE A 27 -30.64 10.76 17.77
CA ILE A 27 -29.77 10.92 16.58
C ILE A 27 -28.34 10.53 16.90
N GLU A 28 -27.80 10.88 18.07
CA GLU A 28 -26.47 10.43 18.50
C GLU A 28 -26.39 8.91 18.63
N THR A 29 -27.43 8.28 19.14
CA THR A 29 -27.50 6.83 19.29
C THR A 29 -27.57 6.13 17.92
N GLU A 30 -28.45 6.59 17.03
CA GLU A 30 -28.57 6.04 15.68
C GLU A 30 -27.30 6.28 14.86
N PHE A 31 -26.65 7.43 15.02
CA PHE A 31 -25.42 7.75 14.33
C PHE A 31 -24.24 6.89 14.82
N LYS A 32 -24.12 6.69 16.15
CA LYS A 32 -23.14 5.74 16.71
C LYS A 32 -23.38 4.32 16.19
N LYS A 33 -24.63 3.88 16.17
CA LYS A 33 -25.01 2.59 15.65
C LYS A 33 -24.67 2.45 14.16
N LEU A 34 -24.93 3.47 13.36
CA LEU A 34 -24.57 3.50 11.94
C LEU A 34 -23.05 3.42 11.73
N ILE A 35 -22.27 4.12 12.57
CA ILE A 35 -20.80 4.06 12.54
C ILE A 35 -20.30 2.68 12.95
N GLU A 36 -20.90 2.08 13.98
CA GLU A 36 -20.56 0.75 14.47
C GLU A 36 -20.98 -0.34 13.50
N GLU A 37 -22.20 -0.28 12.94
CA GLU A 37 -22.71 -1.25 11.96
C GLU A 37 -21.94 -1.23 10.64
N GLN A 38 -21.45 -0.08 10.22
CA GLN A 38 -20.63 0.05 9.01
C GLN A 38 -19.14 -0.17 9.29
N ASP A 39 -18.79 -0.40 10.56
CA ASP A 39 -17.39 -0.60 11.00
C ASP A 39 -16.42 0.47 10.49
N LEU A 40 -16.93 1.69 10.26
CA LEU A 40 -16.19 2.80 9.66
C LEU A 40 -14.96 3.21 10.49
N VAL A 41 -15.03 3.00 11.80
CA VAL A 41 -13.95 3.34 12.74
C VAL A 41 -12.80 2.34 12.63
N ASN A 42 -13.09 1.09 12.26
CA ASN A 42 -12.11 0.00 12.19
C ASN A 42 -11.74 -0.35 10.74
N LYS A 43 -12.51 0.16 9.75
CA LYS A 43 -12.15 -0.05 8.34
C LYS A 43 -10.77 0.50 8.06
N THR A 44 -9.90 -0.40 7.63
CA THR A 44 -8.61 -0.04 7.10
C THR A 44 -8.78 0.55 5.70
N LYS A 45 -7.80 1.33 5.27
CA LYS A 45 -7.76 1.82 3.89
C LYS A 45 -7.86 0.70 2.85
N THR A 46 -7.29 -0.47 3.15
CA THR A 46 -7.34 -1.64 2.26
C THR A 46 -8.78 -2.06 2.00
N GLU A 47 -9.62 -2.04 3.03
CA GLU A 47 -11.05 -2.36 2.92
C GLU A 47 -11.79 -1.31 2.10
N PHE A 48 -11.50 -0.01 2.29
CA PHE A 48 -12.06 1.04 1.43
C PHE A 48 -11.65 0.88 -0.04
N LEU A 49 -10.40 0.51 -0.31
CA LEU A 49 -9.93 0.26 -1.68
C LEU A 49 -10.55 -1.02 -2.28
N GLN A 50 -10.79 -2.05 -1.46
CA GLN A 50 -11.48 -3.27 -1.89
C GLN A 50 -12.96 -3.02 -2.21
N GLU A 51 -13.58 -2.04 -1.55
CA GLU A 51 -14.94 -1.58 -1.86
C GLU A 51 -15.00 -0.66 -3.09
N GLY A 52 -13.88 -0.42 -3.77
CA GLY A 52 -13.81 0.35 -5.01
C GLY A 52 -13.56 1.86 -4.82
N TYR A 53 -13.29 2.32 -3.60
CA TYR A 53 -12.88 3.72 -3.38
C TYR A 53 -11.43 3.94 -3.78
N THR A 54 -11.17 4.99 -4.54
CA THR A 54 -9.80 5.41 -4.90
C THR A 54 -9.21 6.36 -3.86
N LEU A 55 -7.89 6.59 -3.96
CA LEU A 55 -7.21 7.62 -3.17
C LEU A 55 -7.74 9.03 -3.43
N ALA A 56 -8.16 9.28 -4.66
CA ALA A 56 -8.77 10.55 -5.07
C ALA A 56 -10.14 10.72 -4.39
N ASP A 57 -10.93 9.64 -4.31
CA ASP A 57 -12.24 9.66 -3.66
C ASP A 57 -12.13 9.96 -2.17
N ILE A 58 -11.16 9.36 -1.46
CA ILE A 58 -10.93 9.61 -0.03
C ILE A 58 -10.46 11.06 0.20
N LYS A 59 -9.60 11.61 -0.68
CA LYS A 59 -9.19 13.02 -0.61
C LYS A 59 -10.34 13.97 -0.93
N ALA A 60 -11.16 13.64 -1.93
CA ALA A 60 -12.33 14.41 -2.30
C ALA A 60 -13.40 14.39 -1.20
N LEU A 61 -13.58 13.26 -0.51
CA LEU A 61 -14.43 13.14 0.66
C LEU A 61 -14.01 14.10 1.78
N LYS A 62 -12.70 14.20 2.04
CA LYS A 62 -12.15 15.11 3.05
C LYS A 62 -12.38 16.58 2.67
N GLN A 63 -12.08 16.94 1.42
CA GLN A 63 -12.22 18.31 0.93
C GLN A 63 -13.70 18.75 0.90
N ASN A 64 -14.60 17.94 0.38
CA ASN A 64 -16.03 18.19 0.37
C ASN A 64 -16.60 18.33 1.78
N TYR A 65 -16.03 17.61 2.74
CA TYR A 65 -16.43 17.68 4.14
C TYR A 65 -16.02 19.00 4.78
N ASP A 66 -14.78 19.44 4.60
CA ASP A 66 -14.29 20.73 5.11
C ASP A 66 -15.10 21.89 4.52
N GLU A 67 -15.43 21.85 3.21
CA GLU A 67 -16.27 22.84 2.53
C GLU A 67 -17.72 22.85 3.07
N ILE A 68 -18.34 21.66 3.25
CA ILE A 68 -19.70 21.55 3.82
C ILE A 68 -19.72 22.05 5.27
N ALA A 69 -18.71 21.75 6.07
CA ALA A 69 -18.60 22.20 7.45
C ALA A 69 -18.44 23.72 7.52
N GLU A 70 -17.57 24.31 6.68
CA GLU A 70 -17.38 25.76 6.62
C GLU A 70 -18.66 26.49 6.21
N ASP A 71 -19.39 26.02 5.21
CA ASP A 71 -20.65 26.61 4.75
C ASP A 71 -21.75 26.50 5.81
N TYR A 72 -21.79 25.39 6.54
CA TYR A 72 -22.74 25.19 7.60
C TYR A 72 -22.51 26.13 8.80
N PHE A 73 -21.26 26.37 9.19
CA PHE A 73 -20.90 27.30 10.25
C PHE A 73 -21.10 28.78 9.89
N LYS A 74 -21.24 29.12 8.60
CA LYS A 74 -21.68 30.46 8.17
C LYS A 74 -23.15 30.71 8.45
N ILE A 75 -23.96 29.65 8.45
CA ILE A 75 -25.44 29.75 8.61
C ILE A 75 -25.87 29.50 10.05
N VAL A 76 -25.22 28.61 10.78
CA VAL A 76 -25.61 28.20 12.13
C VAL A 76 -24.58 28.66 13.16
N LYS A 77 -25.01 29.42 14.18
CA LYS A 77 -24.10 29.84 15.25
C LYS A 77 -23.58 28.62 16.01
N PRO A 78 -22.24 28.45 16.16
CA PRO A 78 -21.67 27.30 16.87
C PRO A 78 -22.14 27.11 18.30
N THR A 79 -22.62 28.19 18.94
CA THR A 79 -23.10 28.20 20.31
C THR A 79 -24.58 27.81 20.45
N SER A 80 -25.34 27.75 19.36
CA SER A 80 -26.71 27.25 19.39
C SER A 80 -26.75 25.73 19.64
N PRO A 81 -27.85 25.13 20.14
CA PRO A 81 -27.98 23.68 20.29
C PRO A 81 -27.69 22.95 19.01
N LYS A 82 -28.21 23.44 17.91
CA LYS A 82 -27.97 22.94 16.55
C LYS A 82 -26.49 23.01 16.16
N GLY A 83 -25.84 24.14 16.43
CA GLY A 83 -24.41 24.34 16.14
C GLY A 83 -23.54 23.43 16.98
N ARG A 84 -23.80 23.21 18.26
CA ARG A 84 -23.07 22.29 19.13
C ARG A 84 -23.18 20.85 18.64
N TYR A 85 -24.37 20.44 18.21
CA TYR A 85 -24.58 19.10 17.65
C TYR A 85 -23.79 18.88 16.37
N ILE A 86 -23.88 19.83 15.44
CA ILE A 86 -23.14 19.77 14.18
C ILE A 86 -21.64 19.78 14.43
N THR A 87 -21.16 20.59 15.39
CA THR A 87 -19.75 20.60 15.79
C THR A 87 -19.31 19.23 16.31
N ALA A 88 -20.15 18.55 17.10
CA ALA A 88 -19.86 17.22 17.59
C ALA A 88 -19.81 16.18 16.46
N LEU A 89 -20.81 16.17 15.56
CA LEU A 89 -20.83 15.29 14.38
C LEU A 89 -19.62 15.53 13.48
N VAL A 90 -19.34 16.80 13.20
CA VAL A 90 -18.18 17.23 12.42
C VAL A 90 -16.89 16.75 13.08
N GLY A 91 -16.77 16.87 14.40
CA GLY A 91 -15.60 16.42 15.15
C GLY A 91 -15.37 14.91 15.07
N VAL A 92 -16.44 14.11 15.20
CA VAL A 92 -16.37 12.65 15.08
C VAL A 92 -15.96 12.25 13.66
N TYR A 93 -16.58 12.85 12.64
CA TYR A 93 -16.30 12.54 11.25
C TYR A 93 -14.88 12.95 10.84
N LYS A 94 -14.46 14.14 11.28
CA LYS A 94 -13.09 14.61 11.10
C LYS A 94 -12.10 13.67 11.77
N GLY A 95 -12.39 13.21 12.99
CA GLY A 95 -11.58 12.24 13.70
C GLY A 95 -11.42 10.92 12.95
N ILE A 96 -12.50 10.42 12.33
CA ILE A 96 -12.46 9.21 11.50
C ILE A 96 -11.62 9.46 10.24
N LEU A 97 -11.85 10.57 9.54
CA LEU A 97 -11.09 10.91 8.33
C LEU A 97 -9.62 11.19 8.63
N ASP A 98 -9.32 11.86 9.76
CA ASP A 98 -7.95 12.11 10.20
C ASP A 98 -7.27 10.81 10.63
N LYS A 99 -7.98 9.88 11.27
CA LYS A 99 -7.46 8.54 11.57
C LYS A 99 -7.15 7.77 10.30
N ILE A 100 -8.06 7.74 9.32
CA ILE A 100 -7.84 7.13 8.00
C ILE A 100 -6.66 7.80 7.27
N ALA A 101 -6.47 9.12 7.45
CA ALA A 101 -5.37 9.86 6.87
C ALA A 101 -4.05 9.69 7.64
N GLN A 102 -4.10 9.57 8.97
CA GLN A 102 -2.93 9.41 9.87
C GLN A 102 -2.47 7.96 9.97
N GLU A 103 -3.33 6.99 9.86
CA GLU A 103 -2.95 5.58 9.66
C GLU A 103 -2.15 5.44 8.38
N GLY A 104 -1.85 6.63 7.79
CA GLY A 104 -1.05 6.87 6.61
C GLY A 104 -1.10 5.63 5.79
N PHE A 105 -1.71 5.62 4.70
CA PHE A 105 -1.86 4.46 3.86
C PHE A 105 -0.89 3.33 4.25
N SER A 106 -1.16 2.61 5.34
CA SER A 106 -0.49 1.36 5.61
C SER A 106 -0.84 0.47 4.42
N ARG A 107 0.01 0.52 3.39
CA ARG A 107 -0.06 -0.40 2.25
C ARG A 107 0.35 -1.79 2.72
N THR A 108 -0.17 -2.20 3.88
CA THR A 108 0.15 -3.49 4.45
C THR A 108 -0.68 -4.52 3.74
N VAL A 109 -0.01 -5.42 3.05
CA VAL A 109 -0.60 -6.60 2.43
C VAL A 109 -0.29 -7.77 3.35
N ASN A 110 -1.31 -8.51 3.76
CA ASN A 110 -1.11 -9.70 4.58
C ASN A 110 -0.58 -10.84 3.72
N ILE A 111 0.65 -11.25 3.98
CA ILE A 111 1.28 -12.41 3.35
C ILE A 111 1.27 -13.55 4.37
N LYS A 112 0.62 -14.67 4.02
CA LYS A 112 0.71 -15.86 4.84
C LYS A 112 2.04 -16.55 4.58
N VAL A 113 2.69 -17.02 5.63
CA VAL A 113 4.01 -17.66 5.56
C VAL A 113 3.95 -19.02 6.26
N GLU A 114 4.40 -20.06 5.53
CA GLU A 114 4.64 -21.39 6.06
C GLU A 114 6.14 -21.62 6.22
N LYS A 115 6.58 -22.05 7.39
CA LYS A 115 7.96 -22.47 7.62
C LYS A 115 8.10 -23.95 7.27
N LEU A 116 9.08 -24.28 6.41
CA LEU A 116 9.43 -25.67 6.07
C LEU A 116 10.40 -26.29 7.07
N VAL A 117 11.15 -25.41 7.78
CA VAL A 117 12.08 -25.78 8.85
C VAL A 117 11.93 -24.82 10.00
N ASP A 118 12.09 -25.29 11.24
CA ASP A 118 11.83 -24.50 12.45
C ASP A 118 12.71 -23.25 12.54
N HIS A 119 13.95 -23.35 12.10
CA HIS A 119 14.93 -22.26 12.15
C HIS A 119 14.80 -21.25 11.01
N ALA A 120 13.90 -21.47 10.04
CA ALA A 120 13.62 -20.48 8.99
C ALA A 120 13.20 -19.13 9.61
N ILE A 121 13.75 -18.05 9.08
CA ILE A 121 13.52 -16.69 9.59
C ILE A 121 12.48 -15.99 8.71
N ILE A 122 11.40 -15.54 9.34
CA ILE A 122 10.35 -14.78 8.66
C ILE A 122 10.95 -13.45 8.14
N PRO A 123 10.59 -13.01 6.92
CA PRO A 123 11.06 -11.73 6.36
C PRO A 123 10.73 -10.55 7.28
N THR A 124 11.68 -9.65 7.50
CA THR A 124 11.53 -8.51 8.39
C THR A 124 12.01 -7.21 7.74
N TYR A 125 11.29 -6.11 7.99
CA TYR A 125 11.74 -4.77 7.65
C TYR A 125 12.70 -4.27 8.72
N ALA A 126 13.85 -3.70 8.33
CA ALA A 126 14.82 -3.18 9.27
C ALA A 126 14.34 -1.85 9.89
N HIS A 127 13.66 -1.00 9.09
CA HIS A 127 13.12 0.28 9.53
C HIS A 127 11.70 0.50 9.02
N PHE A 128 10.96 1.33 9.75
CA PHE A 128 9.66 1.79 9.28
C PHE A 128 9.84 2.57 7.95
N GLY A 129 9.08 2.16 6.92
CA GLY A 129 9.15 2.77 5.58
C GLY A 129 10.11 2.09 4.60
N ASP A 130 10.86 1.06 5.02
CA ASP A 130 11.65 0.26 4.09
C ASP A 130 10.73 -0.39 3.04
N ALA A 131 11.17 -0.38 1.78
CA ALA A 131 10.42 -1.00 0.69
C ALA A 131 10.58 -2.53 0.63
N GLY A 132 11.67 -3.06 1.17
CA GLY A 132 11.99 -4.48 1.13
C GLY A 132 12.18 -5.10 2.51
N ALA A 133 11.57 -6.25 2.72
CA ALA A 133 11.82 -7.10 3.89
C ALA A 133 13.03 -8.00 3.64
N ASP A 134 13.94 -8.10 4.59
CA ASP A 134 15.12 -8.97 4.48
C ASP A 134 14.72 -10.44 4.37
N LEU A 135 15.35 -11.15 3.43
CA LEU A 135 15.26 -12.59 3.23
C LEU A 135 16.56 -13.26 3.69
N PHE A 136 16.41 -14.38 4.39
CA PHE A 136 17.50 -15.07 5.06
C PHE A 136 17.74 -16.44 4.46
N ALA A 137 19.01 -16.87 4.40
CA ALA A 137 19.36 -18.25 4.07
C ALA A 137 18.93 -19.20 5.20
N SER A 138 18.25 -20.30 4.87
CA SER A 138 17.95 -21.35 5.85
C SER A 138 19.10 -22.34 6.03
N GLU A 139 20.05 -22.40 5.08
CA GLU A 139 21.17 -23.32 5.07
C GLU A 139 22.49 -22.61 4.78
N SER A 140 23.59 -23.20 5.23
CA SER A 140 24.92 -22.76 4.84
C SER A 140 25.28 -23.30 3.44
N VAL A 141 25.66 -22.41 2.54
CA VAL A 141 25.94 -22.74 1.14
C VAL A 141 27.24 -22.10 0.67
N GLN A 142 28.02 -22.83 -0.10
CA GLN A 142 29.20 -22.29 -0.80
C GLN A 142 28.88 -22.09 -2.28
N ILE A 143 29.28 -20.95 -2.83
CA ILE A 143 29.10 -20.60 -4.24
C ILE A 143 30.50 -20.43 -4.84
N LEU A 144 30.84 -21.27 -5.79
CA LEU A 144 32.12 -21.20 -6.47
C LEU A 144 32.21 -19.97 -7.41
N PRO A 145 33.41 -19.54 -7.81
CA PRO A 145 33.58 -18.51 -8.82
C PRO A 145 32.77 -18.79 -10.09
N ASN A 146 32.04 -17.77 -10.56
CA ASN A 146 31.15 -17.84 -11.72
C ASN A 146 29.99 -18.87 -11.62
N GLU A 147 29.70 -19.36 -10.42
CA GLU A 147 28.58 -20.25 -10.16
C GLU A 147 27.35 -19.47 -9.80
N THR A 148 26.19 -19.95 -10.25
CA THR A 148 24.86 -19.51 -9.77
C THR A 148 24.20 -20.64 -8.98
N LYS A 149 23.79 -20.36 -7.78
CA LYS A 149 23.05 -21.30 -6.92
C LYS A 149 21.73 -20.72 -6.47
N ILE A 150 20.78 -21.62 -6.23
CA ILE A 150 19.52 -21.30 -5.53
C ILE A 150 19.74 -21.58 -4.05
N ILE A 151 19.60 -20.54 -3.24
CA ILE A 151 19.76 -20.61 -1.79
C ILE A 151 18.37 -20.74 -1.17
N PRO A 152 18.09 -21.80 -0.41
CA PRO A 152 16.80 -21.99 0.22
C PRO A 152 16.57 -20.98 1.34
N THR A 153 15.31 -20.55 1.52
CA THR A 153 14.89 -19.72 2.65
C THR A 153 14.17 -20.51 3.72
N GLY A 154 13.77 -21.75 3.43
CA GLY A 154 12.91 -22.56 4.31
C GLY A 154 11.48 -22.03 4.43
N LEU A 155 11.04 -21.19 3.48
CA LEU A 155 9.74 -20.52 3.56
C LEU A 155 8.92 -20.75 2.28
N LYS A 156 7.62 -20.93 2.48
CA LYS A 156 6.60 -20.76 1.43
C LYS A 156 5.71 -19.58 1.79
N VAL A 157 5.13 -18.95 0.77
CA VAL A 157 4.23 -17.81 0.96
C VAL A 157 2.93 -17.99 0.18
N GLU A 158 1.87 -17.38 0.72
CA GLU A 158 0.63 -17.16 0.00
C GLU A 158 0.43 -15.65 -0.13
N ILE A 159 0.60 -15.17 -1.35
CA ILE A 159 0.45 -13.77 -1.72
C ILE A 159 -0.99 -13.57 -2.19
N PRO A 160 -1.72 -12.55 -1.72
CA PRO A 160 -3.07 -12.25 -2.21
C PRO A 160 -3.08 -11.93 -3.71
N ASP A 161 -4.18 -12.24 -4.37
CA ASP A 161 -4.40 -11.86 -5.77
C ASP A 161 -4.25 -10.35 -5.96
N GLY A 162 -3.71 -9.96 -7.11
CA GLY A 162 -3.39 -8.57 -7.42
C GLY A 162 -2.05 -8.08 -6.87
N TYR A 163 -1.25 -8.97 -6.26
CA TYR A 163 0.10 -8.67 -5.77
C TYR A 163 1.09 -9.73 -6.22
N GLU A 164 2.37 -9.33 -6.27
CA GLU A 164 3.53 -10.19 -6.44
C GLU A 164 4.56 -9.92 -5.35
N MET A 165 5.49 -10.87 -5.13
CA MET A 165 6.69 -10.62 -4.35
C MET A 165 7.90 -10.61 -5.29
N GLN A 166 8.60 -9.50 -5.31
CA GLN A 166 9.84 -9.34 -6.07
C GLN A 166 11.05 -9.64 -5.21
N ILE A 167 11.88 -10.55 -5.65
CA ILE A 167 13.17 -10.84 -5.01
C ILE A 167 14.20 -9.87 -5.59
N ARG A 168 14.73 -9.00 -4.74
CA ARG A 168 15.67 -7.95 -5.15
C ARG A 168 17.01 -8.05 -4.40
N PRO A 169 18.12 -7.57 -5.01
CA PRO A 169 19.39 -7.48 -4.32
C PRO A 169 19.31 -6.45 -3.18
N ARG A 170 20.14 -6.68 -2.15
CA ARG A 170 20.38 -5.71 -1.08
C ARG A 170 21.56 -4.83 -1.44
N SER A 171 21.47 -3.51 -1.24
CA SER A 171 22.54 -2.55 -1.57
C SER A 171 23.85 -2.88 -0.87
N GLY A 172 23.79 -3.22 0.43
CA GLY A 172 24.98 -3.55 1.21
C GLY A 172 25.75 -4.78 0.69
N MET A 173 25.03 -5.82 0.24
CA MET A 173 25.65 -7.00 -0.34
C MET A 173 26.23 -6.72 -1.73
N SER A 174 25.50 -5.98 -2.56
CA SER A 174 25.95 -5.62 -3.92
C SER A 174 27.21 -4.76 -3.94
N VAL A 175 27.43 -3.94 -2.90
CA VAL A 175 28.64 -3.07 -2.80
C VAL A 175 29.82 -3.80 -2.17
N LYS A 176 29.55 -4.65 -1.17
CA LYS A 176 30.62 -5.27 -0.36
C LYS A 176 31.11 -6.61 -0.90
N THR A 177 30.38 -7.21 -1.80
CA THR A 177 30.71 -8.55 -2.35
C THR A 177 30.62 -8.52 -3.86
N ASN A 178 31.30 -9.49 -4.49
CA ASN A 178 31.18 -9.73 -5.94
C ASN A 178 29.99 -10.65 -6.27
N THR A 179 29.00 -10.74 -5.39
CA THR A 179 27.80 -11.55 -5.61
C THR A 179 26.62 -10.71 -6.05
N LYS A 180 25.79 -11.27 -6.91
CA LYS A 180 24.56 -10.61 -7.37
C LYS A 180 23.37 -11.55 -7.24
N VAL A 181 22.31 -11.04 -6.63
CA VAL A 181 21.00 -11.68 -6.64
C VAL A 181 20.39 -11.49 -8.01
N VAL A 182 19.97 -12.59 -8.63
CA VAL A 182 19.16 -12.54 -9.84
C VAL A 182 17.76 -12.10 -9.45
N PHE A 183 17.24 -11.07 -10.14
CA PHE A 183 15.89 -10.60 -9.91
C PHE A 183 14.89 -11.73 -10.13
N GLY A 184 13.99 -11.94 -9.16
CA GLY A 184 12.97 -12.98 -9.21
C GLY A 184 11.58 -12.41 -8.94
N THR A 185 10.59 -13.03 -9.57
CA THR A 185 9.17 -12.75 -9.31
C THR A 185 8.53 -13.99 -8.71
N VAL A 186 7.79 -13.79 -7.62
CA VAL A 186 6.95 -14.82 -6.98
C VAL A 186 5.51 -14.43 -7.19
N ASP A 187 4.80 -15.19 -7.98
CA ASP A 187 3.41 -14.96 -8.34
C ASP A 187 2.46 -15.30 -7.17
N SER A 188 1.27 -14.69 -7.14
CA SER A 188 0.24 -14.96 -6.12
C SER A 188 -0.19 -16.43 -6.08
N GLY A 189 -0.16 -17.12 -7.22
CA GLY A 189 -0.49 -18.56 -7.33
C GLY A 189 0.65 -19.52 -6.95
N TYR A 190 1.89 -19.04 -6.74
CA TYR A 190 3.02 -19.91 -6.39
C TYR A 190 2.92 -20.40 -4.94
N ARG A 191 3.19 -21.70 -4.73
CA ARG A 191 3.16 -22.36 -3.41
C ARG A 191 4.42 -23.18 -3.12
N GLY A 192 5.45 -23.02 -3.94
CA GLY A 192 6.76 -23.64 -3.68
C GLY A 192 7.59 -22.87 -2.65
N GLU A 193 8.75 -23.42 -2.30
CA GLU A 193 9.72 -22.74 -1.45
C GLU A 193 10.30 -21.51 -2.16
N ILE A 194 10.49 -20.42 -1.42
CA ILE A 194 11.21 -19.23 -1.90
C ILE A 194 12.70 -19.54 -1.96
N GLY A 195 13.23 -19.67 -3.16
CA GLY A 195 14.65 -19.84 -3.42
C GLY A 195 15.28 -18.55 -3.95
N ILE A 196 16.44 -18.18 -3.44
CA ILE A 196 17.17 -16.98 -3.88
C ILE A 196 18.28 -17.38 -4.85
N MET A 197 18.15 -17.01 -6.12
CA MET A 197 19.20 -17.20 -7.11
C MET A 197 20.31 -16.17 -6.88
N LEU A 198 21.52 -16.65 -6.59
CA LEU A 198 22.68 -15.83 -6.30
C LEU A 198 23.88 -16.29 -7.13
N THR A 199 24.49 -15.35 -7.85
CA THR A 199 25.67 -15.60 -8.69
C THR A 199 26.92 -15.00 -8.04
N ASN A 200 27.99 -15.77 -7.94
CA ASN A 200 29.27 -15.29 -7.50
C ASN A 200 30.13 -14.89 -8.72
N TYR A 201 30.35 -13.61 -8.93
CA TYR A 201 31.23 -13.05 -9.97
C TYR A 201 32.66 -12.82 -9.46
N GLY A 202 32.94 -13.18 -8.20
CA GLY A 202 34.30 -13.12 -7.64
C GLY A 202 35.19 -14.24 -8.13
N GLN A 203 36.45 -14.17 -7.71
CA GLN A 203 37.46 -15.19 -8.00
C GLN A 203 37.65 -16.21 -6.88
N GLU A 204 37.01 -15.94 -5.73
CA GLU A 204 37.04 -16.79 -4.53
C GLU A 204 35.69 -17.40 -4.25
N VAL A 205 35.68 -18.50 -3.50
CA VAL A 205 34.44 -19.11 -2.99
C VAL A 205 33.72 -18.16 -2.08
N TYR A 206 32.46 -17.91 -2.37
CA TYR A 206 31.59 -17.12 -1.50
C TYR A 206 30.85 -18.04 -0.55
N ASN A 207 31.01 -17.79 0.77
CA ASN A 207 30.38 -18.60 1.80
C ASN A 207 29.15 -17.84 2.35
N ILE A 208 28.02 -18.52 2.40
CA ILE A 208 26.79 -18.09 3.04
C ILE A 208 26.57 -18.98 4.26
N SER A 209 26.26 -18.36 5.38
CA SER A 209 25.86 -19.08 6.60
C SER A 209 24.34 -19.06 6.75
N ALA A 210 23.78 -20.11 7.35
CA ALA A 210 22.38 -20.08 7.75
C ALA A 210 22.10 -18.85 8.64
N GLY A 211 21.02 -18.13 8.35
CA GLY A 211 20.68 -16.87 9.00
C GLY A 211 21.26 -15.61 8.34
N ASP A 212 22.11 -15.74 7.34
CA ASP A 212 22.60 -14.57 6.59
C ASP A 212 21.47 -13.91 5.79
N LYS A 213 21.50 -12.59 5.76
CA LYS A 213 20.58 -11.77 4.93
C LYS A 213 21.08 -11.75 3.49
N ILE A 214 20.42 -12.48 2.61
CA ILE A 214 20.89 -12.73 1.23
C ILE A 214 20.15 -11.95 0.14
N ALA A 215 18.92 -11.51 0.40
CA ALA A 215 18.09 -10.75 -0.53
C ALA A 215 17.08 -9.89 0.24
N GLN A 216 16.23 -9.21 -0.49
CA GLN A 216 15.04 -8.55 0.07
C GLN A 216 13.81 -8.85 -0.76
N ALA A 217 12.67 -9.01 -0.09
CA ALA A 217 11.35 -9.19 -0.67
C ALA A 217 10.64 -7.84 -0.77
N VAL A 218 10.19 -7.45 -1.95
CA VAL A 218 9.37 -6.25 -2.16
C VAL A 218 8.01 -6.69 -2.66
N ILE A 219 6.95 -6.32 -1.94
CA ILE A 219 5.58 -6.58 -2.37
C ILE A 219 5.13 -5.47 -3.31
N ALA A 220 4.64 -5.85 -4.49
CA ALA A 220 4.20 -4.92 -5.52
C ALA A 220 2.81 -5.31 -6.04
N PRO A 221 1.97 -4.33 -6.43
CA PRO A 221 0.71 -4.63 -7.12
C PRO A 221 0.99 -5.12 -8.54
N THR A 222 0.15 -6.05 -9.03
CA THR A 222 0.21 -6.57 -10.40
C THR A 222 -0.96 -6.07 -11.23
N TYR A 223 -0.68 -5.81 -12.51
CA TYR A 223 -1.70 -5.48 -13.50
C TYR A 223 -1.62 -6.46 -14.66
N HIS A 224 -2.76 -6.97 -15.10
CA HIS A 224 -2.84 -7.82 -16.28
C HIS A 224 -3.08 -6.96 -17.51
N GLY A 225 -2.14 -6.97 -18.46
CA GLY A 225 -2.32 -6.31 -19.76
C GLY A 225 -3.29 -7.12 -20.64
N ASN A 226 -4.31 -6.43 -21.18
CA ASN A 226 -5.10 -6.98 -22.28
C ASN A 226 -4.45 -6.57 -23.59
N PHE A 227 -3.79 -7.50 -24.28
CA PHE A 227 -3.06 -7.24 -25.52
C PHE A 227 -4.03 -7.25 -26.71
N LEU A 228 -4.28 -6.09 -27.30
CA LEU A 228 -5.13 -5.93 -28.47
C LEU A 228 -4.26 -5.78 -29.71
N VAL A 229 -4.50 -6.62 -30.72
CA VAL A 229 -3.86 -6.48 -32.02
C VAL A 229 -4.55 -5.34 -32.78
N VAL A 230 -3.75 -4.38 -33.25
CA VAL A 230 -4.18 -3.24 -34.05
C VAL A 230 -3.33 -3.14 -35.31
N ASP A 231 -3.85 -2.51 -36.35
CA ASP A 231 -3.12 -2.35 -37.63
C ASP A 231 -1.97 -1.34 -37.51
N SER A 232 -2.09 -0.33 -36.66
CA SER A 232 -1.06 0.66 -36.40
C SER A 232 -1.19 1.23 -34.98
N LEU A 233 -0.07 1.71 -34.42
CA LEU A 233 -0.04 2.46 -33.16
C LEU A 233 -0.15 3.96 -33.43
N SER A 234 -0.56 4.72 -32.43
CA SER A 234 -0.55 6.19 -32.49
C SER A 234 0.88 6.72 -32.58
N GLU A 235 1.06 7.82 -33.29
CA GLU A 235 2.34 8.53 -33.35
C GLU A 235 2.61 9.26 -32.03
N THR A 236 3.90 9.33 -31.65
CA THR A 236 4.36 10.09 -30.50
C THR A 236 5.61 10.90 -30.84
N GLU A 237 5.88 11.96 -30.09
CA GLU A 237 7.09 12.77 -30.25
C GLU A 237 8.39 11.94 -30.16
N ARG A 238 8.41 10.91 -29.34
CA ARG A 238 9.55 10.00 -29.20
C ARG A 238 9.68 9.03 -30.38
N GLY A 239 8.57 8.64 -30.99
CA GLY A 239 8.53 7.64 -32.08
C GLY A 239 9.27 6.36 -31.72
N GLU A 240 10.15 5.92 -32.63
CA GLU A 240 11.00 4.72 -32.47
C GLU A 240 12.29 4.97 -31.68
N GLY A 241 12.50 6.17 -31.12
CA GLY A 241 13.71 6.55 -30.40
C GLY A 241 13.94 5.69 -29.15
N GLY A 242 15.06 4.92 -29.16
CA GLY A 242 15.49 4.05 -28.05
C GLY A 242 17.02 4.02 -27.94
N PHE A 243 17.55 3.23 -26.99
CA PHE A 243 18.99 2.92 -26.84
C PHE A 243 19.94 4.13 -26.92
N GLY A 244 19.65 5.20 -26.16
CA GLY A 244 20.50 6.39 -26.11
C GLY A 244 20.14 7.47 -27.12
N SER A 245 18.97 7.40 -27.77
CA SER A 245 18.52 8.46 -28.69
C SER A 245 18.45 9.86 -28.06
N THR A 246 18.36 9.97 -26.72
CA THR A 246 18.39 11.22 -25.96
C THR A 246 19.81 11.78 -25.74
N ASP A 247 20.85 10.94 -25.82
CA ASP A 247 22.22 11.37 -25.55
C ASP A 247 22.82 12.18 -26.73
N ASN A 248 22.21 12.14 -27.90
CA ASN A 248 22.65 12.84 -29.10
C ASN A 248 22.13 14.29 -29.20
N GLN A 249 21.36 14.79 -28.21
CA GLN A 249 20.86 16.16 -28.22
C GLN A 249 21.84 17.19 -27.60
N ASN A 250 22.92 16.74 -26.99
CA ASN A 250 24.00 17.65 -26.58
C ASN A 250 25.03 17.76 -27.73
N GLY A 251 24.66 18.59 -28.69
CA GLY A 251 25.45 18.91 -29.87
C GLY A 251 26.87 19.30 -29.52
N LYS A 252 27.83 18.59 -30.09
CA LYS A 252 29.11 19.19 -30.40
C LYS A 252 28.93 20.04 -31.67
N GLU A 253 28.61 21.33 -31.49
CA GLU A 253 29.10 22.35 -32.39
C GLU A 253 30.57 22.56 -32.08
N ALA A 254 31.43 22.19 -32.97
CA ALA A 254 32.81 22.62 -33.03
C ALA A 254 33.07 23.20 -34.40
#